data_00a006e886c110ac6bb5ee5c6b9a4b4c
#
_entry.id   00a006e886c110ac6bb5ee5c6b9a4b4c
#
_cell.length_a   1.000
_cell.length_b   1.000
_cell.length_c   1.000
_cell.angle_alpha   90.00
_cell.angle_beta   90.00
_cell.angle_gamma   90.00
#
_symmetry.space_group_name_H-M   'P 1'
#
loop_
_entity.id
_entity.type
_entity.pdbx_description
1 polymer ?
#
loop_
_entity_poly.entity_id
_entity_poly.type
_entity_poly.pdbx_seq_one_letter_code
_entity_poly.pdbx_strand_id
1 'polypeptide(L)'
;MKFFPQTAGDLQEMFAKCGITKLDDLYADIPESIRFKGEYDIPSEKSELEIRDFFTKLANQNQQLVCFAGAGVYDHYTPSLIPQIASRSEFLTSYTPYQAEISQGTLHYIFEYQSMMAELTGMDISNASLYDGSTATAEAAMMAVAAAKKCNKVLISTTVDPKVTEVVETYAHFHGMDIVAIPEADGATNFDAMNQLLDQGGVAGVIVQQPNRYGIIEDLTGVADTCHQRKALLIMNFVAAD
;
A
#
# COMPACT_ATOMS: atom_id res chain seq x y z
N MET A 1 22.37 -27.24 -5.20
CA MET A 1 23.12 -26.66 -6.33
C MET A 1 23.75 -25.38 -5.81
N LYS A 2 25.08 -25.29 -5.85
CA LYS A 2 25.75 -24.06 -5.42
C LYS A 2 25.74 -23.08 -6.59
N PHE A 3 25.23 -21.89 -6.36
CA PHE A 3 25.17 -20.82 -7.38
C PHE A 3 26.52 -20.12 -7.59
N PHE A 4 27.55 -20.55 -6.87
CA PHE A 4 28.92 -20.06 -7.02
C PHE A 4 29.72 -21.11 -7.79
N PRO A 5 30.06 -20.84 -9.06
CA PRO A 5 30.74 -21.82 -9.92
C PRO A 5 32.25 -21.96 -9.64
N GLN A 6 32.82 -21.05 -8.85
CA GLN A 6 34.26 -21.01 -8.56
C GLN A 6 34.69 -22.25 -7.78
N THR A 7 35.73 -22.90 -8.27
CA THR A 7 36.42 -23.98 -7.56
C THR A 7 37.39 -23.40 -6.54
N ALA A 8 37.93 -24.28 -5.67
CA ALA A 8 38.99 -23.87 -4.74
C ALA A 8 40.26 -23.36 -5.46
N GLY A 9 40.57 -23.92 -6.65
CA GLY A 9 41.68 -23.45 -7.49
C GLY A 9 41.44 -22.05 -8.03
N ASP A 10 40.23 -21.78 -8.56
CA ASP A 10 39.85 -20.48 -9.06
C ASP A 10 39.94 -19.41 -7.96
N LEU A 11 39.48 -19.75 -6.74
CA LEU A 11 39.58 -18.83 -5.60
C LEU A 11 41.02 -18.50 -5.24
N GLN A 12 41.95 -19.47 -5.28
CA GLN A 12 43.37 -19.24 -5.02
C GLN A 12 43.99 -18.31 -6.08
N GLU A 13 43.65 -18.50 -7.35
CA GLU A 13 44.12 -17.62 -8.42
C GLU A 13 43.56 -16.20 -8.26
N MET A 14 42.31 -16.06 -7.88
CA MET A 14 41.69 -14.78 -7.58
C MET A 14 42.35 -14.09 -6.40
N PHE A 15 42.62 -14.81 -5.31
CA PHE A 15 43.33 -14.28 -4.14
C PHE A 15 44.73 -13.80 -4.50
N ALA A 16 45.45 -14.56 -5.26
CA ALA A 16 46.78 -14.18 -5.72
C ALA A 16 46.75 -12.90 -6.57
N LYS A 17 45.76 -12.75 -7.45
CA LYS A 17 45.55 -11.52 -8.24
C LYS A 17 45.24 -10.30 -7.38
N CYS A 18 44.48 -10.49 -6.31
CA CYS A 18 44.11 -9.42 -5.37
C CYS A 18 45.23 -9.14 -4.33
N GLY A 19 46.28 -9.93 -4.29
CA GLY A 19 47.36 -9.81 -3.29
C GLY A 19 46.93 -10.21 -1.87
N ILE A 20 45.91 -11.08 -1.74
CA ILE A 20 45.42 -11.60 -0.47
C ILE A 20 45.61 -13.11 -0.39
N THR A 21 45.49 -13.69 0.79
CA THR A 21 45.65 -15.12 1.02
C THR A 21 44.34 -15.84 1.33
N LYS A 22 43.37 -15.12 1.86
CA LYS A 22 42.03 -15.61 2.26
C LYS A 22 41.00 -14.51 2.12
N LEU A 23 39.72 -14.89 2.09
CA LEU A 23 38.60 -13.95 1.98
C LEU A 23 38.58 -12.94 3.13
N ASP A 24 38.96 -13.35 4.33
CA ASP A 24 39.02 -12.49 5.51
C ASP A 24 39.90 -11.27 5.36
N ASP A 25 40.95 -11.36 4.53
CA ASP A 25 41.88 -10.25 4.28
C ASP A 25 41.17 -9.04 3.61
N LEU A 26 40.02 -9.27 2.94
CA LEU A 26 39.19 -8.21 2.37
C LEU A 26 38.48 -7.36 3.42
N TYR A 27 38.40 -7.84 4.64
CA TYR A 27 37.73 -7.14 5.76
C TYR A 27 38.72 -6.52 6.74
N ALA A 28 39.97 -6.31 6.33
CA ALA A 28 41.04 -5.77 7.17
C ALA A 28 40.73 -4.37 7.72
N ASP A 29 39.91 -3.59 7.00
CA ASP A 29 39.49 -2.24 7.42
C ASP A 29 38.44 -2.25 8.52
N ILE A 30 37.80 -3.39 8.83
CA ILE A 30 36.83 -3.50 9.89
C ILE A 30 37.56 -3.72 11.22
N PRO A 31 37.37 -2.80 12.20
CA PRO A 31 37.97 -2.98 13.52
C PRO A 31 37.54 -4.29 14.17
N GLU A 32 38.51 -5.00 14.74
CA GLU A 32 38.29 -6.30 15.35
C GLU A 32 37.25 -6.28 16.48
N SER A 33 37.08 -5.14 17.14
CA SER A 33 36.12 -4.94 18.23
C SER A 33 34.66 -4.98 17.79
N ILE A 34 34.37 -4.70 16.51
CA ILE A 34 33.00 -4.72 15.97
C ILE A 34 32.78 -5.90 15.01
N ARG A 35 33.81 -6.70 14.75
CA ARG A 35 33.70 -7.86 13.91
C ARG A 35 32.99 -8.99 14.63
N PHE A 36 31.89 -9.48 14.03
CA PHE A 36 31.17 -10.62 14.57
C PHE A 36 32.00 -11.89 14.42
N LYS A 37 32.17 -12.64 15.52
CA LYS A 37 32.98 -13.86 15.57
C LYS A 37 32.20 -15.13 15.85
N GLY A 38 30.89 -15.01 16.02
CA GLY A 38 30.00 -16.13 16.29
C GLY A 38 29.47 -16.76 15.01
N GLU A 39 28.70 -17.80 15.20
CA GLU A 39 27.82 -18.33 14.15
C GLU A 39 26.50 -17.59 14.18
N TYR A 40 25.88 -17.38 13.01
CA TYR A 40 24.56 -16.78 12.95
C TYR A 40 23.51 -17.80 13.43
N ASP A 41 22.62 -17.35 14.31
CA ASP A 41 21.47 -18.13 14.75
C ASP A 41 20.36 -18.12 13.69
N ILE A 42 20.66 -18.76 12.57
CA ILE A 42 19.74 -18.94 11.45
C ILE A 42 19.67 -20.42 11.06
N PRO A 43 18.53 -20.89 10.54
CA PRO A 43 18.40 -22.26 10.08
C PRO A 43 19.46 -22.63 9.04
N SER A 44 19.96 -23.84 9.11
CA SER A 44 20.88 -24.37 8.09
C SER A 44 20.23 -24.47 6.70
N GLU A 45 21.06 -24.50 5.67
CA GLU A 45 20.58 -24.67 4.29
C GLU A 45 19.75 -25.96 4.14
N LYS A 46 18.68 -25.86 3.38
CA LYS A 46 17.78 -26.97 3.04
C LYS A 46 17.65 -27.11 1.53
N SER A 47 17.40 -28.33 1.08
CA SER A 47 17.06 -28.60 -0.31
C SER A 47 15.65 -28.03 -0.65
N GLU A 48 15.38 -27.83 -1.93
CA GLU A 48 14.05 -27.42 -2.38
C GLU A 48 12.95 -28.36 -1.91
N LEU A 49 13.21 -29.68 -1.93
CA LEU A 49 12.28 -30.70 -1.46
C LEU A 49 11.93 -30.52 0.03
N GLU A 50 12.94 -30.31 0.87
CA GLU A 50 12.75 -30.10 2.31
C GLU A 50 12.00 -28.81 2.61
N ILE A 51 12.27 -27.73 1.85
CA ILE A 51 11.56 -26.44 1.98
C ILE A 51 10.09 -26.60 1.58
N ARG A 52 9.83 -27.22 0.44
CA ARG A 52 8.45 -27.49 -0.01
C ARG A 52 7.68 -28.33 0.99
N ASP A 53 8.29 -29.38 1.51
CA ASP A 53 7.68 -30.27 2.49
C ASP A 53 7.38 -29.54 3.81
N PHE A 54 8.32 -28.73 4.27
CA PHE A 54 8.14 -27.90 5.46
C PHE A 54 6.96 -26.91 5.32
N PHE A 55 6.95 -26.14 4.25
CA PHE A 55 5.88 -25.15 4.05
C PHE A 55 4.53 -25.79 3.73
N THR A 56 4.51 -26.95 3.06
CA THR A 56 3.27 -27.71 2.85
C THR A 56 2.70 -28.20 4.18
N LYS A 57 3.54 -28.74 5.07
CA LYS A 57 3.11 -29.14 6.41
C LYS A 57 2.61 -27.97 7.24
N LEU A 58 3.26 -26.82 7.13
CA LEU A 58 2.84 -25.59 7.81
C LEU A 58 1.50 -25.07 7.25
N ALA A 59 1.35 -25.05 5.94
CA ALA A 59 0.11 -24.62 5.27
C ALA A 59 -1.08 -25.51 5.67
N ASN A 60 -0.88 -26.82 5.79
CA ASN A 60 -1.92 -27.78 6.18
C ASN A 60 -2.39 -27.64 7.64
N GLN A 61 -1.74 -26.79 8.45
CA GLN A 61 -2.23 -26.45 9.79
C GLN A 61 -3.32 -25.37 9.74
N ASN A 62 -3.44 -24.65 8.63
CA ASN A 62 -4.51 -23.68 8.43
C ASN A 62 -5.81 -24.41 8.06
N GLN A 63 -6.91 -23.87 8.53
CA GLN A 63 -8.25 -24.35 8.16
C GLN A 63 -8.84 -23.42 7.11
N GLN A 64 -9.37 -23.98 6.04
CA GLN A 64 -10.17 -23.24 5.09
C GLN A 64 -11.59 -23.08 5.64
N LEU A 65 -11.92 -21.86 6.04
CA LEU A 65 -13.22 -21.50 6.59
C LEU A 65 -13.92 -20.54 5.64
N VAL A 66 -15.26 -20.59 5.64
CA VAL A 66 -16.05 -19.55 5.01
C VAL A 66 -15.94 -18.30 5.88
N CYS A 67 -15.43 -17.20 5.32
CA CYS A 67 -15.15 -15.99 6.06
C CYS A 67 -16.38 -15.06 6.07
N PHE A 68 -16.91 -14.79 7.27
CA PHE A 68 -17.94 -13.78 7.51
C PHE A 68 -17.42 -12.66 8.42
N ALA A 69 -16.13 -12.47 8.52
CA ALA A 69 -15.53 -11.46 9.40
C ALA A 69 -15.77 -10.02 8.94
N GLY A 70 -16.03 -9.80 7.66
CA GLY A 70 -16.16 -8.45 7.10
C GLY A 70 -14.84 -7.68 7.16
N ALA A 71 -14.90 -6.39 7.48
CA ALA A 71 -13.73 -5.51 7.67
C ALA A 71 -12.75 -5.51 6.48
N GLY A 72 -13.27 -5.47 5.25
CA GLY A 72 -12.48 -5.42 4.01
C GLY A 72 -11.95 -6.76 3.53
N VAL A 73 -12.33 -7.87 4.16
CA VAL A 73 -11.97 -9.23 3.75
C VAL A 73 -13.16 -9.87 3.07
N TYR A 74 -13.22 -9.75 1.75
CA TYR A 74 -14.31 -10.27 0.92
C TYR A 74 -13.75 -11.21 -0.14
N ASP A 75 -14.50 -12.28 -0.45
CA ASP A 75 -14.15 -13.20 -1.51
C ASP A 75 -14.49 -12.58 -2.87
N HIS A 76 -13.50 -12.57 -3.76
CA HIS A 76 -13.67 -12.14 -5.15
C HIS A 76 -13.30 -13.28 -6.10
N TYR A 77 -14.09 -13.44 -7.17
CA TYR A 77 -13.71 -14.36 -8.21
C TYR A 77 -12.54 -13.82 -9.02
N THR A 78 -11.42 -14.53 -9.00
CA THR A 78 -10.25 -14.19 -9.83
C THR A 78 -10.19 -15.12 -11.03
N PRO A 79 -10.48 -14.65 -12.26
CA PRO A 79 -10.36 -15.45 -13.46
C PRO A 79 -8.96 -16.04 -13.63
N SER A 80 -8.85 -17.29 -14.10
CA SER A 80 -7.56 -17.97 -14.28
C SER A 80 -6.60 -17.25 -15.25
N LEU A 81 -7.13 -16.38 -16.10
CA LEU A 81 -6.35 -15.53 -17.01
C LEU A 81 -5.48 -14.52 -16.24
N ILE A 82 -5.95 -14.02 -15.10
CA ILE A 82 -5.24 -12.98 -14.33
C ILE A 82 -3.85 -13.45 -13.86
N PRO A 83 -3.71 -14.58 -13.12
CA PRO A 83 -2.39 -15.09 -12.76
C PRO A 83 -1.52 -15.40 -13.97
N GLN A 84 -2.12 -15.91 -15.04
CA GLN A 84 -1.42 -16.24 -16.30
C GLN A 84 -0.77 -15.01 -16.94
N ILE A 85 -1.48 -13.88 -16.97
CA ILE A 85 -0.95 -12.62 -17.51
C ILE A 85 0.03 -12.00 -16.51
N ALA A 86 -0.33 -11.91 -15.23
CA ALA A 86 0.49 -11.26 -14.20
C ALA A 86 1.85 -11.94 -13.99
N SER A 87 1.96 -13.25 -14.26
CA SER A 87 3.21 -14.01 -14.13
C SER A 87 4.13 -13.90 -15.36
N ARG A 88 3.73 -13.19 -16.43
CA ARG A 88 4.59 -12.99 -17.60
C ARG A 88 5.79 -12.13 -17.23
N SER A 89 6.95 -12.49 -17.76
CA SER A 89 8.21 -11.79 -17.45
C SER A 89 8.19 -10.32 -17.83
N GLU A 90 7.44 -9.94 -18.86
CA GLU A 90 7.28 -8.55 -19.32
C GLU A 90 6.70 -7.65 -18.26
N PHE A 91 5.83 -8.17 -17.38
CA PHE A 91 5.25 -7.46 -16.26
C PHE A 91 6.03 -7.68 -14.96
N LEU A 92 6.39 -8.94 -14.69
CA LEU A 92 7.04 -9.33 -13.44
C LEU A 92 8.41 -8.66 -13.24
N THR A 93 9.13 -8.41 -14.33
CA THR A 93 10.44 -7.75 -14.31
C THR A 93 10.37 -6.24 -14.51
N SER A 94 9.19 -5.65 -14.61
CA SER A 94 9.01 -4.20 -14.75
C SER A 94 9.64 -3.47 -13.56
N TYR A 95 10.31 -2.37 -13.88
CA TYR A 95 10.91 -1.49 -12.88
C TYR A 95 10.55 -0.03 -13.19
N THR A 96 10.92 0.89 -12.32
CA THR A 96 10.63 2.31 -12.51
C THR A 96 11.11 2.79 -13.89
N PRO A 97 10.23 3.43 -14.70
CA PRO A 97 10.55 3.83 -16.07
C PRO A 97 11.38 5.12 -16.10
N TYR A 98 12.62 5.08 -15.64
CA TYR A 98 13.51 6.24 -15.60
C TYR A 98 13.88 6.76 -16.98
N GLN A 99 14.02 5.87 -17.97
CA GLN A 99 14.37 6.22 -19.35
C GLN A 99 13.16 5.96 -20.24
N ALA A 100 12.50 7.03 -20.67
CA ALA A 100 11.29 6.93 -21.49
C ALA A 100 11.53 6.16 -22.80
N GLU A 101 12.72 6.28 -23.38
CA GLU A 101 13.10 5.61 -24.63
C GLU A 101 13.07 4.09 -24.52
N ILE A 102 13.42 3.54 -23.36
CA ILE A 102 13.45 2.09 -23.09
C ILE A 102 12.10 1.63 -22.53
N SER A 103 11.41 2.48 -21.81
CA SER A 103 10.21 2.15 -21.03
C SER A 103 8.90 2.56 -21.70
N GLN A 104 8.88 2.72 -23.03
CA GLN A 104 7.69 3.19 -23.78
C GLN A 104 6.46 2.34 -23.50
N GLY A 105 6.60 0.99 -23.50
CA GLY A 105 5.50 0.08 -23.24
C GLY A 105 4.96 0.23 -21.80
N THR A 106 5.84 0.33 -20.81
CA THR A 106 5.47 0.56 -19.42
C THR A 106 4.70 1.88 -19.25
N LEU A 107 5.19 2.96 -19.83
CA LEU A 107 4.52 4.26 -19.79
C LEU A 107 3.17 4.23 -20.51
N HIS A 108 3.07 3.50 -21.63
CA HIS A 108 1.83 3.38 -22.37
C HIS A 108 0.73 2.70 -21.56
N TYR A 109 1.00 1.54 -20.95
CA TYR A 109 -0.02 0.86 -20.15
C TYR A 109 -0.40 1.65 -18.87
N ILE A 110 0.52 2.47 -18.33
CA ILE A 110 0.19 3.37 -17.22
C ILE A 110 -0.85 4.41 -17.67
N PHE A 111 -0.67 5.03 -18.83
CA PHE A 111 -1.67 5.95 -19.38
C PHE A 111 -3.01 5.27 -19.67
N GLU A 112 -2.99 4.06 -20.20
CA GLU A 112 -4.20 3.26 -20.44
C GLU A 112 -4.92 2.96 -19.13
N TYR A 113 -4.18 2.57 -18.08
CA TYR A 113 -4.74 2.36 -16.75
C TYR A 113 -5.44 3.62 -16.21
N GLN A 114 -4.78 4.77 -16.28
CA GLN A 114 -5.36 6.03 -15.83
C GLN A 114 -6.66 6.38 -16.58
N SER A 115 -6.68 6.18 -17.90
CA SER A 115 -7.85 6.41 -18.72
C SER A 115 -9.00 5.45 -18.38
N MET A 116 -8.70 4.17 -18.21
CA MET A 116 -9.69 3.15 -17.83
C MET A 116 -10.27 3.43 -16.44
N MET A 117 -9.45 3.81 -15.48
CA MET A 117 -9.92 4.14 -14.12
C MET A 117 -10.79 5.41 -14.12
N ALA A 118 -10.41 6.44 -14.84
CA ALA A 118 -11.22 7.65 -14.97
C ALA A 118 -12.59 7.34 -15.60
N GLU A 119 -12.63 6.54 -16.66
CA GLU A 119 -13.86 6.14 -17.34
C GLU A 119 -14.73 5.25 -16.42
N LEU A 120 -14.14 4.28 -15.75
CA LEU A 120 -14.84 3.35 -14.86
C LEU A 120 -15.48 4.06 -13.66
N THR A 121 -14.79 5.03 -13.09
CA THR A 121 -15.25 5.76 -11.89
C THR A 121 -16.04 7.01 -12.20
N GLY A 122 -16.06 7.48 -13.46
CA GLY A 122 -16.67 8.74 -13.86
C GLY A 122 -15.91 9.98 -13.36
N MET A 123 -14.66 9.81 -12.96
CA MET A 123 -13.78 10.92 -12.53
C MET A 123 -13.09 11.55 -13.74
N ASP A 124 -12.80 12.85 -13.66
CA ASP A 124 -12.11 13.58 -14.73
C ASP A 124 -10.66 13.12 -14.90
N ILE A 125 -10.01 12.74 -13.83
CA ILE A 125 -8.58 12.40 -13.80
C ILE A 125 -8.35 11.21 -12.84
N SER A 126 -7.43 10.33 -13.23
CA SER A 126 -6.86 9.29 -12.35
C SER A 126 -5.35 9.42 -12.32
N ASN A 127 -4.74 9.15 -11.17
CA ASN A 127 -3.29 8.96 -11.08
C ASN A 127 -2.89 7.53 -11.55
N ALA A 128 -1.60 7.22 -11.51
CA ALA A 128 -1.07 5.94 -11.95
C ALA A 128 -1.23 4.80 -10.92
N SER A 129 -2.06 4.97 -9.91
CA SER A 129 -2.26 4.09 -8.75
C SER A 129 -1.40 4.46 -7.54
N LEU A 130 -1.86 4.04 -6.38
CA LEU A 130 -1.17 4.11 -5.10
C LEU A 130 -1.02 2.71 -4.53
N TYR A 131 -0.31 2.56 -3.41
CA TYR A 131 0.01 1.26 -2.86
C TYR A 131 -1.24 0.47 -2.46
N ASP A 132 -2.14 1.10 -1.71
CA ASP A 132 -3.43 0.55 -1.30
C ASP A 132 -4.47 1.66 -1.01
N GLY A 133 -5.72 1.28 -0.70
CA GLY A 133 -6.79 2.21 -0.42
C GLY A 133 -6.56 3.06 0.85
N SER A 134 -5.90 2.50 1.86
CA SER A 134 -5.61 3.21 3.11
C SER A 134 -4.59 4.32 2.88
N THR A 135 -3.49 4.02 2.21
CA THR A 135 -2.49 5.04 1.82
C THR A 135 -3.05 6.04 0.82
N ALA A 136 -3.89 5.59 -0.12
CA ALA A 136 -4.58 6.49 -1.04
C ALA A 136 -5.47 7.50 -0.31
N THR A 137 -6.17 7.07 0.75
CA THR A 137 -7.00 7.96 1.57
C THR A 137 -6.14 8.96 2.35
N ALA A 138 -5.01 8.54 2.90
CA ALA A 138 -4.05 9.42 3.56
C ALA A 138 -3.46 10.47 2.60
N GLU A 139 -3.07 10.05 1.39
CA GLU A 139 -2.58 10.95 0.33
C GLU A 139 -3.66 11.95 -0.11
N ALA A 140 -4.93 11.52 -0.22
CA ALA A 140 -6.05 12.41 -0.52
C ALA A 140 -6.27 13.45 0.59
N ALA A 141 -6.11 13.06 1.87
CA ALA A 141 -6.17 13.98 2.99
C ALA A 141 -5.06 15.05 2.92
N MET A 142 -3.82 14.62 2.65
CA MET A 142 -2.69 15.54 2.46
C MET A 142 -2.91 16.47 1.26
N MET A 143 -3.45 15.95 0.16
CA MET A 143 -3.79 16.75 -1.01
C MET A 143 -4.86 17.81 -0.69
N ALA A 144 -5.89 17.46 0.09
CA ALA A 144 -6.92 18.38 0.53
C ALA A 144 -6.32 19.53 1.38
N VAL A 145 -5.44 19.21 2.32
CA VAL A 145 -4.74 20.20 3.15
C VAL A 145 -3.85 21.11 2.30
N ALA A 146 -3.11 20.54 1.35
CA ALA A 146 -2.28 21.31 0.43
C ALA A 146 -3.12 22.27 -0.44
N ALA A 147 -4.27 21.84 -0.93
CA ALA A 147 -5.19 22.66 -1.71
C ALA A 147 -5.83 23.79 -0.88
N ALA A 148 -6.13 23.53 0.37
CA ALA A 148 -6.80 24.49 1.27
C ALA A 148 -5.89 25.62 1.76
N LYS A 149 -4.57 25.52 1.61
CA LYS A 149 -3.50 26.52 1.91
C LYS A 149 -3.41 27.04 3.36
N LYS A 150 -4.51 27.03 4.13
CA LYS A 150 -4.57 27.59 5.50
C LYS A 150 -5.33 26.70 6.49
N CYS A 151 -5.85 25.57 6.02
CA CYS A 151 -6.64 24.63 6.83
C CYS A 151 -5.86 23.33 6.92
N ASN A 152 -5.68 22.81 8.11
CA ASN A 152 -5.03 21.52 8.35
C ASN A 152 -5.95 20.49 8.99
N LYS A 153 -7.22 20.86 9.22
CA LYS A 153 -8.21 19.98 9.81
C LYS A 153 -8.87 19.13 8.73
N VAL A 154 -8.95 17.84 8.96
CA VAL A 154 -9.66 16.88 8.11
C VAL A 154 -10.67 16.14 8.99
N LEU A 155 -11.93 16.13 8.57
CA LEU A 155 -12.98 15.37 9.23
C LEU A 155 -12.99 13.96 8.67
N ILE A 156 -13.15 12.95 9.52
CA ILE A 156 -13.28 11.55 9.12
C ILE A 156 -14.49 10.91 9.80
N SER A 157 -15.36 10.27 9.03
CA SER A 157 -16.49 9.54 9.61
C SER A 157 -16.02 8.33 10.39
N THR A 158 -16.63 8.08 11.56
CA THR A 158 -16.39 6.85 12.33
C THR A 158 -16.94 5.61 11.64
N THR A 159 -17.68 5.77 10.53
CA THR A 159 -18.12 4.66 9.65
C THR A 159 -17.08 4.24 8.61
N VAL A 160 -15.96 4.94 8.52
CA VAL A 160 -14.76 4.51 7.74
C VAL A 160 -14.11 3.31 8.42
N ASP A 161 -13.52 2.42 7.64
CA ASP A 161 -12.77 1.28 8.18
C ASP A 161 -11.71 1.77 9.19
N PRO A 162 -11.66 1.22 10.41
CA PRO A 162 -10.69 1.61 11.43
C PRO A 162 -9.23 1.50 10.96
N LYS A 163 -8.89 0.53 10.11
CA LYS A 163 -7.53 0.41 9.55
C LYS A 163 -7.17 1.59 8.65
N VAL A 164 -8.13 2.08 7.87
CA VAL A 164 -7.93 3.29 7.05
C VAL A 164 -7.72 4.49 7.97
N THR A 165 -8.54 4.62 9.02
CA THR A 165 -8.42 5.70 10.00
C THR A 165 -7.06 5.70 10.68
N GLU A 166 -6.56 4.55 11.15
CA GLU A 166 -5.23 4.42 11.77
C GLU A 166 -4.09 4.85 10.84
N VAL A 167 -4.18 4.51 9.55
CA VAL A 167 -3.19 4.95 8.56
C VAL A 167 -3.27 6.46 8.35
N VAL A 168 -4.47 7.02 8.19
CA VAL A 168 -4.67 8.47 8.04
C VAL A 168 -4.14 9.22 9.26
N GLU A 169 -4.42 8.76 10.48
CA GLU A 169 -3.92 9.34 11.72
C GLU A 169 -2.40 9.28 11.82
N THR A 170 -1.78 8.19 11.38
CA THR A 170 -0.32 8.05 11.33
C THR A 170 0.30 9.11 10.42
N TYR A 171 -0.22 9.26 9.21
CA TYR A 171 0.24 10.31 8.29
C TYR A 171 -0.01 11.70 8.85
N ALA A 172 -1.18 11.92 9.45
CA ALA A 172 -1.57 13.19 10.03
C ALA A 172 -0.62 13.65 11.13
N HIS A 173 -0.22 12.73 12.01
CA HIS A 173 0.72 13.01 13.09
C HIS A 173 2.05 13.60 12.58
N PHE A 174 2.62 13.01 11.52
CA PHE A 174 3.92 13.46 10.99
C PHE A 174 3.82 14.66 10.03
N HIS A 175 2.63 14.94 9.48
CA HIS A 175 2.39 16.06 8.57
C HIS A 175 1.69 17.25 9.22
N GLY A 176 1.41 17.18 10.52
CA GLY A 176 0.77 18.27 11.25
C GLY A 176 -0.69 18.52 10.84
N MET A 177 -1.40 17.47 10.42
CA MET A 177 -2.83 17.53 10.15
C MET A 177 -3.61 17.22 11.43
N ASP A 178 -4.77 17.85 11.56
CA ASP A 178 -5.71 17.66 12.69
C ASP A 178 -6.88 16.81 12.23
N ILE A 179 -6.95 15.57 12.71
CA ILE A 179 -8.03 14.64 12.36
C ILE A 179 -9.14 14.72 13.39
N VAL A 180 -10.34 15.02 12.94
CA VAL A 180 -11.53 15.16 13.80
C VAL A 180 -12.60 14.16 13.36
N ALA A 181 -13.04 13.33 14.29
CA ALA A 181 -14.05 12.32 14.02
C ALA A 181 -15.46 12.93 13.85
N ILE A 182 -16.17 12.49 12.81
CA ILE A 182 -17.61 12.69 12.66
C ILE A 182 -18.30 11.47 13.29
N PRO A 183 -19.14 11.63 14.32
CA PRO A 183 -19.82 10.50 14.93
C PRO A 183 -20.77 9.83 13.96
N GLU A 184 -21.05 8.56 14.18
CA GLU A 184 -22.12 7.83 13.49
C GLU A 184 -23.49 8.07 14.14
N ALA A 185 -24.54 7.85 13.36
CA ALA A 185 -25.91 7.73 13.81
C ALA A 185 -26.56 6.56 13.05
N ASP A 186 -27.10 5.59 13.77
CA ASP A 186 -27.73 4.39 13.22
C ASP A 186 -26.89 3.63 12.18
N GLY A 187 -25.56 3.57 12.42
CA GLY A 187 -24.59 2.89 11.54
C GLY A 187 -24.21 3.68 10.27
N ALA A 188 -24.66 4.91 10.13
CA ALA A 188 -24.30 5.81 9.04
C ALA A 188 -23.60 7.08 9.55
N THR A 189 -22.95 7.81 8.68
CA THR A 189 -22.33 9.10 8.98
C THR A 189 -23.40 10.11 9.46
N ASN A 190 -23.17 10.72 10.63
CA ASN A 190 -24.06 11.78 11.13
C ASN A 190 -23.76 13.09 10.39
N PHE A 191 -24.53 13.37 9.35
CA PHE A 191 -24.37 14.58 8.53
C PHE A 191 -24.71 15.88 9.26
N ASP A 192 -25.58 15.85 10.28
CA ASP A 192 -25.87 17.03 11.10
C ASP A 192 -24.63 17.39 11.94
N ALA A 193 -23.98 16.41 12.55
CA ALA A 193 -22.72 16.62 13.27
C ALA A 193 -21.60 17.06 12.32
N MET A 194 -21.50 16.49 11.12
CA MET A 194 -20.58 16.93 10.08
C MET A 194 -20.78 18.42 9.75
N ASN A 195 -22.02 18.84 9.54
CA ASN A 195 -22.36 20.24 9.25
C ASN A 195 -21.93 21.19 10.38
N GLN A 196 -22.19 20.80 11.63
CA GLN A 196 -21.75 21.58 12.80
C GLN A 196 -20.23 21.72 12.86
N LEU A 197 -19.47 20.66 12.54
CA LEU A 197 -18.01 20.68 12.49
C LEU A 197 -17.50 21.56 11.33
N LEU A 198 -18.13 21.49 10.16
CA LEU A 198 -17.82 22.33 9.01
C LEU A 198 -18.06 23.82 9.30
N ASP A 199 -19.14 24.15 10.02
CA ASP A 199 -19.51 25.53 10.38
C ASP A 199 -18.51 26.17 11.36
N GLN A 200 -17.74 25.37 12.10
CA GLN A 200 -16.62 25.86 12.92
C GLN A 200 -15.44 26.38 12.07
N GLY A 201 -15.37 26.01 10.80
CA GLY A 201 -14.35 26.43 9.86
C GLY A 201 -13.00 25.72 10.03
N GLY A 202 -12.06 26.06 9.17
CA GLY A 202 -10.71 25.51 9.18
C GLY A 202 -10.60 24.07 8.63
N VAL A 203 -11.66 23.54 8.02
CA VAL A 203 -11.70 22.18 7.47
C VAL A 203 -11.19 22.19 6.02
N ALA A 204 -10.22 21.35 5.74
CA ALA A 204 -9.66 21.14 4.41
C ALA A 204 -10.39 20.04 3.62
N GLY A 205 -10.82 18.98 4.31
CA GLY A 205 -11.47 17.83 3.69
C GLY A 205 -12.35 17.06 4.65
N VAL A 206 -13.28 16.31 4.08
CA VAL A 206 -14.18 15.38 4.76
C VAL A 206 -14.03 14.00 4.14
N ILE A 207 -13.74 13.00 4.94
CA ILE A 207 -13.57 11.60 4.51
C ILE A 207 -14.80 10.80 4.91
N VAL A 208 -15.42 10.16 3.93
CA VAL A 208 -16.50 9.17 4.09
C VAL A 208 -16.14 7.89 3.34
N GLN A 209 -16.83 6.80 3.63
CA GLN A 209 -16.59 5.52 2.96
C GLN A 209 -17.88 4.98 2.36
N GLN A 210 -17.79 4.39 1.18
CA GLN A 210 -18.92 3.82 0.44
C GLN A 210 -18.55 2.47 -0.21
N PRO A 211 -19.22 1.35 0.08
CA PRO A 211 -20.03 1.15 1.28
C PRO A 211 -19.25 1.40 2.57
N ASN A 212 -19.91 1.78 3.63
CA ASN A 212 -19.23 2.03 4.90
C ASN A 212 -18.81 0.70 5.57
N ARG A 213 -18.10 0.77 6.71
CA ARG A 213 -17.59 -0.43 7.42
C ARG A 213 -18.66 -1.44 7.83
N TYR A 214 -19.92 -1.04 7.87
CA TYR A 214 -21.07 -1.90 8.18
C TYR A 214 -21.74 -2.45 6.92
N GLY A 215 -21.22 -2.12 5.72
CA GLY A 215 -21.81 -2.51 4.44
C GLY A 215 -23.01 -1.66 4.03
N ILE A 216 -23.23 -0.54 4.69
CA ILE A 216 -24.34 0.38 4.37
C ILE A 216 -23.92 1.31 3.23
N ILE A 217 -24.78 1.42 2.21
CA ILE A 217 -24.66 2.42 1.16
C ILE A 217 -25.37 3.69 1.67
N GLU A 218 -24.58 4.69 2.02
CA GLU A 218 -25.09 5.94 2.56
C GLU A 218 -25.59 6.86 1.44
N ASP A 219 -26.64 7.65 1.70
CA ASP A 219 -27.07 8.68 0.76
C ASP A 219 -26.16 9.90 0.86
N LEU A 220 -25.25 10.03 -0.09
CA LEU A 220 -24.30 11.14 -0.17
C LEU A 220 -24.81 12.30 -1.04
N THR A 221 -26.09 12.32 -1.41
CA THR A 221 -26.67 13.38 -2.24
C THR A 221 -26.50 14.75 -1.56
N GLY A 222 -25.87 15.69 -2.27
CA GLY A 222 -25.64 17.06 -1.80
C GLY A 222 -24.51 17.23 -0.77
N VAL A 223 -23.87 16.13 -0.31
CA VAL A 223 -22.77 16.21 0.66
C VAL A 223 -21.57 16.94 0.06
N ALA A 224 -21.24 16.67 -1.21
CA ALA A 224 -20.17 17.35 -1.91
C ALA A 224 -20.41 18.86 -1.99
N ASP A 225 -21.61 19.29 -2.39
CA ASP A 225 -21.99 20.70 -2.46
C ASP A 225 -21.87 21.38 -1.09
N THR A 226 -22.32 20.68 -0.05
CA THR A 226 -22.23 21.14 1.34
C THR A 226 -20.78 21.38 1.78
N CYS A 227 -19.88 20.46 1.46
CA CYS A 227 -18.45 20.60 1.71
C CYS A 227 -17.86 21.77 0.91
N HIS A 228 -18.14 21.83 -0.38
CA HIS A 228 -17.58 22.83 -1.29
C HIS A 228 -18.03 24.25 -0.93
N GLN A 229 -19.27 24.46 -0.52
CA GLN A 229 -19.76 25.76 -0.02
C GLN A 229 -18.93 26.26 1.18
N ARG A 230 -18.38 25.36 1.97
CA ARG A 230 -17.51 25.65 3.12
C ARG A 230 -16.01 25.54 2.79
N LYS A 231 -15.69 25.42 1.50
CA LYS A 231 -14.33 25.31 0.95
C LYS A 231 -13.54 24.08 1.44
N ALA A 232 -14.25 23.03 1.84
CA ALA A 232 -13.72 21.72 2.13
C ALA A 232 -13.91 20.78 0.93
N LEU A 233 -12.96 19.85 0.72
CA LEU A 233 -13.09 18.81 -0.30
C LEU A 233 -13.80 17.58 0.28
N LEU A 234 -14.62 16.90 -0.52
CA LEU A 234 -15.14 15.58 -0.17
C LEU A 234 -14.16 14.52 -0.66
N ILE A 235 -13.75 13.65 0.22
CA ILE A 235 -12.90 12.48 -0.05
C ILE A 235 -13.76 11.25 0.19
N MET A 236 -14.01 10.50 -0.86
CA MET A 236 -14.75 9.25 -0.77
C MET A 236 -13.80 8.06 -0.83
N ASN A 237 -13.66 7.33 0.27
CA ASN A 237 -13.00 6.03 0.29
C ASN A 237 -13.98 5.01 -0.30
N PHE A 238 -13.76 4.65 -1.55
CA PHE A 238 -14.61 3.73 -2.26
C PHE A 238 -14.07 2.31 -2.15
N VAL A 239 -14.84 1.44 -1.51
CA VAL A 239 -14.56 0.00 -1.50
C VAL A 239 -15.33 -0.60 -2.66
N ALA A 240 -14.63 -1.17 -3.63
CA ALA A 240 -15.28 -1.84 -4.74
C ALA A 240 -16.18 -2.94 -4.19
N ALA A 241 -17.49 -2.72 -4.32
CA ALA A 241 -18.49 -3.77 -4.13
C ALA A 241 -18.78 -4.36 -5.50
N ASP A 242 -18.82 -5.69 -5.59
CA ASP A 242 -19.25 -6.42 -6.79
C ASP A 242 -20.73 -6.15 -7.11
#